data_2d4b7282e8ed1c5a62a6ceafeb6ea83a
#
_entry.id   2d4b7282e8ed1c5a62a6ceafeb6ea83a
#
_cell.length_a   1.000
_cell.length_b   1.000
_cell.length_c   1.000
_cell.angle_alpha   90.00
_cell.angle_beta   90.00
_cell.angle_gamma   90.00
#
_symmetry.space_group_name_H-M   'P 1'
#
loop_
_entity.id
_entity.type
_entity.pdbx_description
1 polymer ?
#
loop_
_entity_poly.entity_id
_entity_poly.type
_entity_poly.pdbx_seq_one_letter_code
_entity_poly.pdbx_strand_id
1 'polypeptide(L)'
;MNNVKFIPGYYEWHLVDEKDNVLLNIPDGIIDDCETKADLDFVIRDIPRQALRAVEEGEELYGCDVSKYVSDIDDDSVTKLMIDTLSEYLGFTA
;
A
#
# COMPACT_ATOMS: atom_id res chain seq x y z
N MET A 1 -1.06 -6.35 16.93
CA MET A 1 -0.08 -5.78 16.00
C MET A 1 0.03 -6.67 14.77
N ASN A 2 -0.11 -6.08 13.60
CA ASN A 2 -0.18 -6.84 12.37
C ASN A 2 1.22 -7.14 11.84
N ASN A 3 1.52 -8.43 11.68
CA ASN A 3 2.80 -8.85 11.11
C ASN A 3 2.66 -8.85 9.58
N VAL A 4 2.88 -7.70 8.98
CA VAL A 4 2.79 -7.55 7.54
C VAL A 4 4.15 -7.21 6.96
N LYS A 5 4.33 -7.56 5.69
CA LYS A 5 5.53 -7.25 4.92
C LYS A 5 5.10 -6.54 3.65
N PHE A 6 5.93 -5.63 3.17
CA PHE A 6 5.69 -4.94 1.91
C PHE A 6 6.83 -5.31 0.98
N ILE A 7 6.54 -6.10 -0.04
CA ILE A 7 7.54 -6.73 -0.89
C ILE A 7 7.31 -6.40 -2.36
N PRO A 8 8.38 -6.31 -3.16
CA PRO A 8 8.24 -6.07 -4.60
C PRO A 8 7.72 -7.32 -5.31
N GLY A 9 6.84 -7.09 -6.29
CA GLY A 9 6.34 -8.12 -7.17
C GLY A 9 6.67 -7.76 -8.61
N TYR A 10 5.93 -8.36 -9.53
CA TYR A 10 6.12 -8.15 -10.96
C TYR A 10 5.17 -7.02 -11.40
N TYR A 11 5.69 -5.83 -11.64
CA TYR A 11 4.95 -4.62 -12.00
C TYR A 11 4.12 -4.02 -10.86
N GLU A 12 4.26 -4.54 -9.64
CA GLU A 12 3.50 -4.05 -8.49
C GLU A 12 4.19 -4.42 -7.19
N TRP A 13 3.78 -3.77 -6.11
CA TRP A 13 4.22 -4.12 -4.77
C TRP A 13 3.08 -4.81 -4.03
N HIS A 14 3.42 -5.74 -3.15
CA HIS A 14 2.44 -6.51 -2.40
C HIS A 14 2.57 -6.26 -0.91
N LEU A 15 1.45 -5.93 -0.28
CA LEU A 15 1.35 -5.97 1.18
C LEU A 15 0.83 -7.35 1.54
N VAL A 16 1.63 -8.13 2.27
CA VAL A 16 1.29 -9.52 2.62
C VAL A 16 1.34 -9.73 4.11
N ASP A 17 0.54 -10.68 4.61
CA ASP A 17 0.57 -11.06 6.01
C ASP A 17 1.60 -12.18 6.25
N GLU A 18 1.68 -12.66 7.48
CA GLU A 18 2.64 -13.70 7.85
C GLU A 18 2.37 -15.06 7.21
N LYS A 19 1.17 -15.23 6.63
CA LYS A 19 0.79 -16.46 5.92
C LYS A 19 0.89 -16.29 4.41
N ASP A 20 1.50 -15.20 3.95
CA ASP A 20 1.66 -14.86 2.53
C ASP A 20 0.34 -14.55 1.81
N ASN A 21 -0.72 -14.22 2.55
CA ASN A 21 -1.93 -13.71 1.92
C ASN A 21 -1.69 -12.27 1.47
N VAL A 22 -2.08 -11.96 0.24
CA VAL A 22 -1.95 -10.62 -0.30
C VAL A 22 -3.12 -9.77 0.17
N LEU A 23 -2.82 -8.74 0.95
CA LEU A 23 -3.83 -7.82 1.47
C LEU A 23 -4.13 -6.70 0.48
N LEU A 24 -3.10 -6.26 -0.23
CA LEU A 24 -3.19 -5.11 -1.11
C LEU A 24 -2.07 -5.16 -2.13
N ASN A 25 -2.38 -4.73 -3.36
CA ASN A 25 -1.38 -4.52 -4.40
C ASN A 25 -1.27 -3.03 -4.68
N ILE A 26 -0.06 -2.54 -4.87
CA ILE A 26 0.20 -1.15 -5.28
C ILE A 26 0.88 -1.19 -6.65
N PRO A 27 0.20 -0.77 -7.73
CA PRO A 27 0.81 -0.77 -9.05
C PRO A 27 2.02 0.16 -9.12
N ASP A 28 3.07 -0.26 -9.83
CA ASP A 28 4.27 0.55 -10.03
C ASP A 28 3.96 1.91 -10.66
N GLY A 29 2.95 1.96 -11.54
CA GLY A 29 2.57 3.20 -12.20
C GLY A 29 2.16 4.34 -11.27
N ILE A 30 1.65 4.00 -10.07
CA ILE A 30 1.30 5.02 -9.08
C ILE A 30 2.56 5.59 -8.44
N ILE A 31 3.56 4.76 -8.26
CA ILE A 31 4.81 5.10 -7.56
C ILE A 31 5.79 5.80 -8.49
N ASP A 32 5.82 5.39 -9.75
CA ASP A 32 6.79 5.87 -10.74
C ASP A 32 6.68 7.38 -10.99
N ASP A 33 5.49 7.95 -10.80
CA ASP A 33 5.27 9.37 -10.99
C ASP A 33 5.74 10.22 -9.80
N CYS A 34 6.09 9.59 -8.68
CA CYS A 34 6.58 10.30 -7.50
C CYS A 34 8.03 10.73 -7.71
N GLU A 35 8.29 12.02 -7.52
CA GLU A 35 9.64 12.59 -7.66
C GLU A 35 10.30 12.89 -6.32
N THR A 36 9.48 13.02 -5.27
CA THR A 36 9.96 13.35 -3.93
C THR A 36 9.28 12.46 -2.90
N LYS A 37 9.83 12.44 -1.68
CA LYS A 37 9.21 11.73 -0.57
C LYS A 37 7.83 12.30 -0.24
N ALA A 38 7.64 13.61 -0.40
CA ALA A 38 6.35 14.25 -0.16
C ALA A 38 5.28 13.74 -1.15
N ASP A 39 5.65 13.57 -2.41
CA ASP A 39 4.75 13.00 -3.42
C ASP A 39 4.34 11.58 -3.03
N LEU A 40 5.33 10.78 -2.65
CA LEU A 40 5.11 9.40 -2.24
C LEU A 40 4.20 9.32 -1.02
N ASP A 41 4.46 10.15 -0.02
CA ASP A 41 3.66 10.21 1.21
C ASP A 41 2.21 10.52 0.88
N PHE A 42 1.98 11.50 0.02
CA PHE A 42 0.63 11.90 -0.39
C PHE A 42 -0.12 10.74 -1.06
N VAL A 43 0.54 10.07 -2.00
CA VAL A 43 -0.07 8.97 -2.76
C VAL A 43 -0.38 7.79 -1.86
N ILE A 44 0.57 7.38 -1.03
CA ILE A 44 0.39 6.19 -0.18
C ILE A 44 -0.62 6.45 0.94
N ARG A 45 -0.64 7.65 1.52
CA ARG A 45 -1.62 7.98 2.58
C ARG A 45 -3.05 8.05 2.06
N ASP A 46 -3.24 8.17 0.76
CA ASP A 46 -4.57 8.13 0.17
C ASP A 46 -5.10 6.70 0.01
N ILE A 47 -4.23 5.69 0.05
CA ILE A 47 -4.62 4.30 -0.16
C ILE A 47 -5.67 3.81 0.85
N PRO A 48 -5.51 4.04 2.17
CA PRO A 48 -6.53 3.61 3.12
C PRO A 48 -7.92 4.19 2.82
N ARG A 49 -7.98 5.44 2.39
CA ARG A 49 -9.24 6.08 2.01
C ARG A 49 -9.85 5.43 0.78
N GLN A 50 -9.02 5.10 -0.21
CA GLN A 50 -9.48 4.40 -1.41
C GLN A 50 -9.99 3.01 -1.06
N ALA A 51 -9.33 2.32 -0.14
CA ALA A 51 -9.76 1.00 0.31
C ALA A 51 -11.13 1.06 1.01
N LEU A 52 -11.34 2.05 1.88
CA LEU A 52 -12.62 2.24 2.55
C LEU A 52 -13.73 2.52 1.54
N ARG A 53 -13.46 3.34 0.54
CA ARG A 53 -14.42 3.64 -0.52
C ARG A 53 -14.75 2.38 -1.32
N ALA A 54 -13.75 1.59 -1.66
CA ALA A 54 -13.96 0.35 -2.40
C ALA A 54 -14.88 -0.60 -1.64
N VAL A 55 -14.68 -0.72 -0.32
CA VAL A 55 -15.53 -1.55 0.54
C VAL A 55 -16.98 -1.03 0.52
N GLU A 56 -17.18 0.28 0.65
CA GLU A 56 -18.51 0.89 0.64
C GLU A 56 -19.23 0.65 -0.70
N GLU A 57 -18.50 0.66 -1.80
CA GLU A 57 -19.06 0.49 -3.13
C GLU A 57 -19.10 -0.97 -3.59
N GLY A 58 -18.59 -1.88 -2.78
CA GLY A 58 -18.54 -3.30 -3.11
C GLY A 58 -17.58 -3.61 -4.25
N GLU A 59 -16.52 -2.83 -4.37
CA GLU A 59 -15.54 -2.96 -5.44
C GLU A 59 -14.19 -3.46 -4.93
N GLU A 60 -13.38 -3.98 -5.83
CA GLU A 60 -11.99 -4.31 -5.54
C GLU A 60 -11.12 -3.06 -5.72
N LEU A 61 -9.98 -3.05 -5.04
CA LEU A 61 -8.97 -2.00 -5.23
C LEU A 61 -7.72 -2.67 -5.80
N TYR A 62 -7.33 -2.24 -7.00
CA TYR A 62 -6.16 -2.80 -7.72
C TYR A 62 -6.21 -4.33 -7.81
N GLY A 63 -7.40 -4.86 -8.07
CA GLY A 63 -7.59 -6.30 -8.24
C GLY A 63 -7.66 -7.10 -6.96
N CYS A 64 -7.69 -6.45 -5.79
CA CYS A 64 -7.77 -7.11 -4.50
C CYS A 64 -9.09 -6.81 -3.79
N ASP A 65 -9.67 -7.84 -3.18
CA ASP A 65 -10.81 -7.67 -2.29
C ASP A 65 -10.29 -7.19 -0.94
N VAL A 66 -10.28 -5.87 -0.77
CA VAL A 66 -9.73 -5.24 0.43
C VAL A 66 -10.68 -5.28 1.63
N SER A 67 -11.92 -5.75 1.44
CA SER A 67 -12.90 -5.79 2.52
C SER A 67 -12.46 -6.65 3.70
N LYS A 68 -11.67 -7.69 3.44
CA LYS A 68 -11.19 -8.59 4.48
C LYS A 68 -10.09 -7.97 5.35
N TYR A 69 -9.40 -6.97 4.83
CA TYR A 69 -8.17 -6.46 5.42
C TYR A 69 -8.17 -4.95 5.61
N VAL A 70 -9.36 -4.33 5.52
CA VAL A 70 -9.46 -2.87 5.56
C VAL A 70 -8.90 -2.27 6.86
N SER A 71 -9.07 -2.96 7.99
CA SER A 71 -8.54 -2.48 9.25
C SER A 71 -7.01 -2.53 9.28
N ASP A 72 -6.40 -3.53 8.63
CA ASP A 72 -4.95 -3.61 8.50
C ASP A 72 -4.43 -2.53 7.56
N ILE A 73 -5.12 -2.31 6.46
CA ILE A 73 -4.74 -1.30 5.47
C ILE A 73 -4.87 0.11 6.05
N ASP A 74 -5.87 0.35 6.90
CA ASP A 74 -6.12 1.64 7.53
C ASP A 74 -5.22 1.89 8.76
N ASP A 75 -4.34 0.97 9.10
CA ASP A 75 -3.40 1.11 10.21
C ASP A 75 -2.26 2.06 9.82
N ASP A 76 -2.04 3.10 10.60
CA ASP A 76 -1.00 4.10 10.32
C ASP A 76 0.40 3.49 10.28
N SER A 77 0.66 2.47 11.12
CA SER A 77 1.97 1.80 11.10
C SER A 77 2.21 1.04 9.80
N VAL A 78 1.16 0.50 9.20
CA VAL A 78 1.23 -0.18 7.90
C VAL A 78 1.50 0.84 6.80
N THR A 79 0.80 1.96 6.81
CA THR A 79 1.02 3.05 5.86
C THR A 79 2.47 3.54 5.95
N LYS A 80 2.96 3.72 7.16
CA LYS A 80 4.35 4.16 7.38
C LYS A 80 5.35 3.14 6.86
N LEU A 81 5.09 1.85 7.07
CA LEU A 81 5.93 0.77 6.54
C LEU A 81 6.05 0.88 5.02
N MET A 82 4.93 1.07 4.33
CA MET A 82 4.92 1.19 2.88
C MET A 82 5.70 2.41 2.42
N ILE A 83 5.48 3.56 3.05
CA ILE A 83 6.18 4.80 2.70
C ILE A 83 7.68 4.64 2.91
N ASP A 84 8.10 4.11 4.05
CA ASP A 84 9.53 3.95 4.36
C ASP A 84 10.20 2.99 3.40
N THR A 85 9.55 1.87 3.09
CA THR A 85 10.08 0.87 2.17
C THR A 85 10.25 1.45 0.78
N LEU A 86 9.24 2.14 0.27
CA LEU A 86 9.29 2.74 -1.06
C LEU A 86 10.27 3.92 -1.12
N SER A 87 10.36 4.71 -0.06
CA SER A 87 11.31 5.82 0.01
C SER A 87 12.74 5.31 -0.12
N GLU A 88 13.06 4.22 0.56
CA GLU A 88 14.38 3.60 0.47
C GLU A 88 14.64 3.05 -0.92
N TYR A 89 13.65 2.36 -1.49
CA TYR A 89 13.77 1.78 -2.83
C TYR A 89 13.99 2.84 -3.90
N LEU A 90 13.25 3.95 -3.81
CA LEU A 90 13.33 5.04 -4.79
C LEU A 90 14.48 6.02 -4.53
N GLY A 91 15.18 5.86 -3.41
CA GLY A 91 16.30 6.72 -3.06
C GLY A 91 15.89 8.07 -2.49
N PHE A 92 14.68 8.20 -1.96
CA PHE A 92 14.22 9.42 -1.33
C PHE A 92 14.73 9.46 0.12
N THR A 93 15.89 10.02 0.30
CA THR A 93 16.42 10.19 1.66
C THR A 93 15.84 11.45 2.30
N ALA A 94 15.65 11.36 3.60
CA ALA A 94 15.11 12.47 4.37
C ALA A 94 16.04 13.68 4.36
#